data_9a1335f0c67217878b9694feab39d599
#
_entry.id   9a1335f0c67217878b9694feab39d599
#
_cell.length_a   1.000
_cell.length_b   1.000
_cell.length_c   1.000
_cell.angle_alpha   90.00
_cell.angle_beta   90.00
_cell.angle_gamma   90.00
#
_symmetry.space_group_name_H-M   'P 1'
#
loop_
_entity.id
_entity.type
_entity.pdbx_description
1 polymer ?
#
loop_
_entity_poly.entity_id
_entity_poly.type
_entity_poly.pdbx_seq_one_letter_code
_entity_poly.pdbx_strand_id
1 'polypeptide(L)'
;MTFKIISDSSCDLDKKTLDNLDLEIFKINCVDEEGQDLSEDMSNKEIYKKMREGFFFKTSQITFYEYLKKFEKFAEEGTDIICLTLSSGLSGTYQNACMAKKEIEEKYDIRVEIVDSLAASVGFGQITYFAGLAAKNGATYDEVLDLLKFLVEKTKHIFTVYDLKYLYEGGRVSRTKAKISNVLNILPILEVDEEGRIYLSEIVRGKNKSYKKMMEMMDEKTSSDGSDRVFPVYADDIKVLDPLIKKLEDRGYDKFLSLEVGHTIAAHVGPDIFGLAYLSENIPEKFKKYLDWLILKLKIHKKLGSHATSFFNVLNFYNLMLF
;
A
#
# COMPACT_ATOMS: atom_id res chain seq x y z
N MET A 1 5.78 -26.06 -8.35
CA MET A 1 4.99 -25.73 -7.15
C MET A 1 4.31 -24.40 -7.40
N THR A 2 3.04 -24.30 -7.06
CA THR A 2 2.29 -23.06 -7.08
C THR A 2 2.49 -22.34 -5.74
N PHE A 3 2.49 -21.03 -5.74
CA PHE A 3 2.50 -20.25 -4.49
C PHE A 3 1.41 -19.19 -4.53
N LYS A 4 1.00 -18.74 -3.35
CA LYS A 4 0.00 -17.69 -3.17
C LYS A 4 0.61 -16.48 -2.45
N ILE A 5 0.30 -15.29 -2.95
CA ILE A 5 0.62 -14.05 -2.25
C ILE A 5 -0.58 -13.63 -1.43
N ILE A 6 -0.34 -13.39 -0.14
CA ILE A 6 -1.33 -12.93 0.82
C ILE A 6 -0.87 -11.57 1.36
N SER A 7 -1.78 -10.62 1.52
CA SER A 7 -1.53 -9.32 2.11
C SER A 7 -2.63 -8.97 3.11
N ASP A 8 -2.68 -7.74 3.61
CA ASP A 8 -3.77 -7.28 4.46
C ASP A 8 -4.39 -5.97 3.95
N SER A 9 -5.56 -5.63 4.47
CA SER A 9 -6.38 -4.50 3.99
C SER A 9 -5.73 -3.14 4.19
N SER A 10 -4.64 -3.04 4.95
CA SER A 10 -3.89 -1.79 5.11
C SER A 10 -2.99 -1.43 3.91
N CYS A 11 -2.98 -2.28 2.87
CA CYS A 11 -2.32 -1.96 1.59
C CYS A 11 -3.12 -0.98 0.73
N ASP A 12 -4.37 -0.71 1.06
CA ASP A 12 -5.28 0.22 0.39
C ASP A 12 -5.47 -0.01 -1.12
N LEU A 13 -5.10 -1.20 -1.63
CA LEU A 13 -5.37 -1.58 -3.01
C LEU A 13 -6.88 -1.85 -3.18
N ASP A 14 -7.45 -1.34 -4.26
CA ASP A 14 -8.85 -1.58 -4.56
C ASP A 14 -9.13 -3.04 -4.94
N LYS A 15 -10.39 -3.46 -4.77
CA LYS A 15 -10.82 -4.83 -5.07
C LYS A 15 -10.50 -5.23 -6.50
N LYS A 16 -10.66 -4.34 -7.48
CA LYS A 16 -10.38 -4.64 -8.89
C LYS A 16 -8.89 -4.96 -9.10
N THR A 17 -8.01 -4.21 -8.47
CA THR A 17 -6.55 -4.45 -8.50
C THR A 17 -6.21 -5.76 -7.81
N LEU A 18 -6.77 -6.02 -6.64
CA LEU A 18 -6.55 -7.27 -5.89
C LEU A 18 -6.99 -8.50 -6.69
N ASP A 19 -8.21 -8.48 -7.22
CA ASP A 19 -8.76 -9.58 -8.04
C ASP A 19 -7.92 -9.78 -9.33
N ASN A 20 -7.50 -8.68 -9.96
CA ASN A 20 -6.66 -8.75 -11.18
C ASN A 20 -5.28 -9.34 -10.90
N LEU A 21 -4.70 -9.12 -9.73
CA LEU A 21 -3.39 -9.65 -9.34
C LEU A 21 -3.46 -11.00 -8.63
N ASP A 22 -4.66 -11.57 -8.45
CA ASP A 22 -4.91 -12.82 -7.74
C ASP A 22 -4.34 -12.81 -6.30
N LEU A 23 -4.54 -11.69 -5.60
CA LEU A 23 -4.07 -11.49 -4.23
C LEU A 23 -5.13 -11.89 -3.22
N GLU A 24 -4.72 -12.63 -2.19
CA GLU A 24 -5.55 -12.89 -1.02
C GLU A 24 -5.33 -11.79 0.03
N ILE A 25 -6.42 -11.37 0.69
CA ILE A 25 -6.36 -10.30 1.68
C ILE A 25 -6.90 -10.76 3.03
N PHE A 26 -6.13 -10.48 4.08
CA PHE A 26 -6.66 -10.44 5.43
C PHE A 26 -7.33 -9.09 5.68
N LYS A 27 -8.52 -9.12 6.23
CA LYS A 27 -9.22 -7.91 6.62
C LYS A 27 -8.82 -7.52 8.04
N ILE A 28 -8.36 -6.30 8.21
CA ILE A 28 -8.15 -5.71 9.53
C ILE A 28 -9.47 -5.03 9.94
N ASN A 29 -10.04 -5.46 11.05
CA ASN A 29 -11.31 -4.92 11.53
C ASN A 29 -11.14 -3.49 12.01
N CYS A 30 -12.09 -2.64 11.66
CA CYS A 30 -12.23 -1.27 12.11
C CYS A 30 -13.51 -1.14 12.95
N VAL A 31 -13.35 -0.82 14.22
CA VAL A 31 -14.45 -0.76 15.18
C VAL A 31 -14.66 0.65 15.70
N ASP A 32 -15.89 0.98 16.05
CA ASP A 32 -16.21 2.22 16.75
C ASP A 32 -15.89 2.16 18.25
N GLU A 33 -16.27 3.18 18.99
CA GLU A 33 -16.04 3.27 20.43
C GLU A 33 -16.85 2.23 21.23
N GLU A 34 -17.95 1.71 20.66
CA GLU A 34 -18.81 0.69 21.25
C GLU A 34 -18.33 -0.73 20.91
N GLY A 35 -17.32 -0.84 20.03
CA GLY A 35 -16.74 -2.12 19.57
C GLY A 35 -17.49 -2.76 18.42
N GLN A 36 -18.43 -2.05 17.76
CA GLN A 36 -19.10 -2.54 16.56
C GLN A 36 -18.13 -2.48 15.38
N ASP A 37 -17.98 -3.61 14.67
CA ASP A 37 -17.21 -3.65 13.41
C ASP A 37 -17.98 -2.95 12.29
N LEU A 38 -17.39 -1.89 11.76
CA LEU A 38 -17.97 -1.04 10.73
C LEU A 38 -17.34 -1.27 9.35
N SER A 39 -16.38 -2.16 9.27
CA SER A 39 -15.57 -2.33 8.07
C SER A 39 -16.31 -2.96 6.88
N GLU A 40 -17.49 -3.56 7.10
CA GLU A 40 -18.33 -4.14 6.02
C GLU A 40 -19.51 -3.25 5.64
N ASP A 41 -20.03 -2.48 6.59
CA ASP A 41 -21.29 -1.78 6.45
C ASP A 41 -21.13 -0.32 5.98
N MET A 42 -19.90 0.21 5.98
CA MET A 42 -19.65 1.61 5.68
C MET A 42 -18.64 1.78 4.53
N SER A 43 -18.93 2.73 3.65
CA SER A 43 -17.98 3.20 2.65
C SER A 43 -16.89 4.08 3.29
N ASN A 44 -15.75 4.24 2.60
CA ASN A 44 -14.69 5.17 3.03
C ASN A 44 -15.25 6.58 3.30
N LYS A 45 -16.14 7.08 2.43
CA LYS A 45 -16.76 8.41 2.59
C LYS A 45 -17.57 8.56 3.86
N GLU A 46 -18.30 7.51 4.26
CA GLU A 46 -19.09 7.52 5.50
C GLU A 46 -18.18 7.53 6.72
N ILE A 47 -17.09 6.76 6.71
CA ILE A 47 -16.06 6.78 7.76
C ILE A 47 -15.45 8.19 7.88
N TYR A 48 -14.98 8.78 6.76
CA TYR A 48 -14.41 10.14 6.79
C TYR A 48 -15.41 11.18 7.32
N LYS A 49 -16.68 11.09 6.92
CA LYS A 49 -17.75 11.98 7.42
C LYS A 49 -17.88 11.86 8.93
N LYS A 50 -18.02 10.65 9.47
CA LYS A 50 -18.11 10.42 10.92
C LYS A 50 -16.86 10.93 11.67
N MET A 51 -15.66 10.72 11.11
CA MET A 51 -14.44 11.25 11.71
C MET A 51 -14.42 12.79 11.81
N ARG A 52 -14.94 13.48 10.77
CA ARG A 52 -15.09 14.95 10.81
C ARG A 52 -16.16 15.41 11.81
N GLU A 53 -17.14 14.57 12.11
CA GLU A 53 -18.13 14.78 13.18
C GLU A 53 -17.56 14.51 14.58
N GLY A 54 -16.32 14.03 14.68
CA GLY A 54 -15.61 13.81 15.93
C GLY A 54 -15.55 12.36 16.43
N PHE A 55 -16.04 11.40 15.64
CA PHE A 55 -15.94 9.98 15.99
C PHE A 55 -14.50 9.47 15.78
N PHE A 56 -14.07 8.59 16.68
CA PHE A 56 -12.80 7.87 16.58
C PHE A 56 -13.07 6.39 16.33
N PHE A 57 -12.23 5.80 15.50
CA PHE A 57 -12.26 4.39 15.19
C PHE A 57 -10.98 3.72 15.69
N LYS A 58 -11.08 2.45 16.03
CA LYS A 58 -9.95 1.61 16.45
C LYS A 58 -9.80 0.44 15.49
N THR A 59 -8.61 -0.10 15.40
CA THR A 59 -8.34 -1.29 14.60
C THR A 59 -7.82 -2.41 15.49
N SER A 60 -8.13 -3.65 15.15
CA SER A 60 -7.54 -4.83 15.76
C SER A 60 -6.44 -5.39 14.84
N GLN A 61 -5.40 -5.95 15.42
CA GLN A 61 -4.43 -6.72 14.62
C GLN A 61 -5.07 -8.05 14.15
N ILE A 62 -4.59 -8.58 13.03
CA ILE A 62 -4.93 -9.93 12.59
C ILE A 62 -4.35 -10.91 13.61
N THR A 63 -5.17 -11.82 14.11
CA THR A 63 -4.79 -12.75 15.16
C THR A 63 -3.98 -13.94 14.63
N PHE A 64 -3.22 -14.58 15.50
CA PHE A 64 -2.56 -15.85 15.21
C PHE A 64 -3.51 -16.89 14.59
N TYR A 65 -4.72 -17.04 15.14
CA TYR A 65 -5.70 -18.05 14.67
C TYR A 65 -6.26 -17.74 13.30
N GLU A 66 -6.44 -16.47 12.93
CA GLU A 66 -6.85 -16.08 11.59
C GLU A 66 -5.78 -16.43 10.56
N TYR A 67 -4.49 -16.15 10.89
CA TYR A 67 -3.37 -16.56 10.06
C TYR A 67 -3.29 -18.07 9.93
N LEU A 68 -3.32 -18.78 11.05
CA LEU A 68 -3.23 -20.25 11.08
C LEU A 68 -4.29 -20.88 10.19
N LYS A 69 -5.54 -20.49 10.35
CA LYS A 69 -6.68 -21.02 9.56
C LYS A 69 -6.52 -20.76 8.07
N LYS A 70 -6.07 -19.58 7.68
CA LYS A 70 -5.87 -19.28 6.24
C LYS A 70 -4.66 -19.98 5.66
N PHE A 71 -3.55 -20.06 6.39
CA PHE A 71 -2.36 -20.78 5.94
C PHE A 71 -2.60 -22.27 5.84
N GLU A 72 -3.31 -22.87 6.79
CA GLU A 72 -3.67 -24.27 6.79
C GLU A 72 -4.45 -24.68 5.53
N LYS A 73 -5.40 -23.84 5.10
CA LYS A 73 -6.13 -24.05 3.84
C LYS A 73 -5.20 -24.20 2.63
N PHE A 74 -4.19 -23.33 2.49
CA PHE A 74 -3.24 -23.40 1.38
C PHE A 74 -2.23 -24.54 1.55
N ALA A 75 -1.85 -24.85 2.80
CA ALA A 75 -0.96 -25.96 3.11
C ALA A 75 -1.57 -27.32 2.77
N GLU A 76 -2.86 -27.52 3.03
CA GLU A 76 -3.61 -28.73 2.62
C GLU A 76 -3.64 -28.91 1.09
N GLU A 77 -3.58 -27.81 0.33
CA GLU A 77 -3.48 -27.82 -1.13
C GLU A 77 -2.03 -27.98 -1.65
N GLY A 78 -1.04 -28.07 -0.75
CA GLY A 78 0.38 -28.12 -1.11
C GLY A 78 0.90 -26.83 -1.76
N THR A 79 0.29 -25.69 -1.43
CA THR A 79 0.61 -24.37 -2.00
C THR A 79 1.54 -23.59 -1.08
N ASP A 80 2.72 -23.18 -1.59
CA ASP A 80 3.64 -22.29 -0.89
C ASP A 80 3.01 -20.92 -0.64
N ILE A 81 3.43 -20.20 0.41
CA ILE A 81 2.86 -18.92 0.83
C ILE A 81 3.93 -17.84 0.92
N ILE A 82 3.64 -16.68 0.33
CA ILE A 82 4.34 -15.42 0.62
C ILE A 82 3.30 -14.49 1.27
N CYS A 83 3.46 -14.19 2.55
CA CYS A 83 2.56 -13.32 3.30
C CYS A 83 3.24 -11.98 3.60
N LEU A 84 2.69 -10.92 3.01
CA LEU A 84 3.11 -9.54 3.27
C LEU A 84 2.27 -8.98 4.40
N THR A 85 2.89 -8.31 5.34
CA THR A 85 2.19 -7.69 6.48
C THR A 85 2.44 -6.20 6.56
N LEU A 86 1.47 -5.48 7.11
CA LEU A 86 1.67 -4.14 7.64
C LEU A 86 2.94 -4.10 8.52
N SER A 87 3.65 -2.97 8.49
CA SER A 87 4.86 -2.75 9.29
C SER A 87 4.77 -3.26 10.72
N SER A 88 5.76 -4.02 11.16
CA SER A 88 5.91 -4.44 12.56
C SER A 88 6.14 -3.28 13.52
N GLY A 89 6.62 -2.14 13.01
CA GLY A 89 6.76 -0.88 13.76
C GLY A 89 5.41 -0.21 14.08
N LEU A 90 4.30 -0.63 13.43
CA LEU A 90 2.97 -0.05 13.57
C LEU A 90 1.93 -1.02 14.15
N SER A 91 2.13 -2.33 13.99
CA SER A 91 1.16 -3.36 14.39
C SER A 91 1.86 -4.66 14.81
N GLY A 92 1.23 -5.43 15.72
CA GLY A 92 1.66 -6.78 16.08
C GLY A 92 1.28 -7.88 15.06
N THR A 93 0.69 -7.49 13.94
CA THR A 93 0.24 -8.40 12.87
C THR A 93 1.37 -9.29 12.33
N TYR A 94 2.55 -8.73 12.11
CA TYR A 94 3.75 -9.47 11.66
C TYR A 94 4.13 -10.61 12.62
N GLN A 95 4.17 -10.35 13.93
CA GLN A 95 4.53 -11.35 14.93
C GLN A 95 3.52 -12.51 14.96
N ASN A 96 2.22 -12.21 14.83
CA ASN A 96 1.18 -13.23 14.77
C ASN A 96 1.32 -14.11 13.52
N ALA A 97 1.66 -13.53 12.37
CA ALA A 97 1.93 -14.26 11.13
C ALA A 97 3.15 -15.18 11.27
N CYS A 98 4.23 -14.70 11.89
CA CYS A 98 5.43 -15.49 12.18
C CYS A 98 5.17 -16.68 13.10
N MET A 99 4.28 -16.51 14.09
CA MET A 99 3.87 -17.63 14.95
C MET A 99 3.07 -18.68 14.16
N ALA A 100 2.13 -18.24 13.31
CA ALA A 100 1.36 -19.15 12.46
C ALA A 100 2.24 -19.91 11.45
N LYS A 101 3.24 -19.24 10.86
CA LYS A 101 4.24 -19.89 9.99
C LYS A 101 4.86 -21.11 10.66
N LYS A 102 5.32 -20.98 11.90
CA LYS A 102 5.97 -22.09 12.63
C LYS A 102 5.06 -23.30 12.76
N GLU A 103 3.80 -23.10 13.16
CA GLU A 103 2.82 -24.17 13.30
C GLU A 103 2.52 -24.87 11.96
N ILE A 104 2.51 -24.13 10.87
CA ILE A 104 2.27 -24.69 9.53
C ILE A 104 3.47 -25.51 9.06
N GLU A 105 4.69 -24.97 9.16
CA GLU A 105 5.91 -25.65 8.71
C GLU A 105 6.25 -26.90 9.54
N GLU A 106 5.73 -27.01 10.79
CA GLU A 106 5.82 -28.23 11.60
C GLU A 106 4.88 -29.36 11.13
N LYS A 107 3.77 -29.00 10.45
CA LYS A 107 2.71 -29.96 10.06
C LYS A 107 2.70 -30.29 8.57
N TYR A 108 3.15 -29.36 7.73
CA TYR A 108 3.01 -29.44 6.28
C TYR A 108 4.36 -29.19 5.59
N ASP A 109 4.62 -29.91 4.50
CA ASP A 109 5.82 -29.75 3.68
C ASP A 109 5.58 -28.67 2.60
N ILE A 110 5.44 -27.41 3.03
CA ILE A 110 5.34 -26.22 2.18
C ILE A 110 6.29 -25.13 2.69
N ARG A 111 6.60 -24.17 1.81
CA ARG A 111 7.36 -22.97 2.18
C ARG A 111 6.40 -21.87 2.56
N VAL A 112 6.64 -21.25 3.70
CA VAL A 112 5.91 -20.04 4.12
C VAL A 112 6.93 -18.93 4.38
N GLU A 113 6.82 -17.81 3.69
CA GLU A 113 7.62 -16.63 4.00
C GLU A 113 6.74 -15.49 4.46
N ILE A 114 7.10 -14.90 5.61
CA ILE A 114 6.44 -13.72 6.15
C ILE A 114 7.35 -12.50 5.90
N VAL A 115 6.86 -11.54 5.16
CA VAL A 115 7.60 -10.34 4.80
C VAL A 115 7.04 -9.16 5.58
N ASP A 116 7.84 -8.61 6.49
CA ASP A 116 7.56 -7.31 7.10
C ASP A 116 7.77 -6.23 6.04
N SER A 117 6.71 -5.55 5.67
CA SER A 117 6.80 -4.51 4.64
C SER A 117 7.53 -3.25 5.09
N LEU A 118 7.67 -3.05 6.41
CA LEU A 118 8.13 -1.79 7.02
C LEU A 118 7.38 -0.57 6.48
N ALA A 119 6.17 -0.78 6.02
CA ALA A 119 5.34 0.17 5.30
C ALA A 119 3.87 0.07 5.74
N ALA A 120 3.07 1.07 5.35
CA ALA A 120 1.62 1.09 5.52
C ALA A 120 0.98 1.80 4.32
N SER A 121 -0.36 1.63 4.15
CA SER A 121 -1.11 2.35 3.13
C SER A 121 -0.44 2.25 1.75
N VAL A 122 -0.28 3.38 1.11
CA VAL A 122 0.26 3.52 -0.25
C VAL A 122 1.62 2.87 -0.48
N GLY A 123 2.53 2.89 0.48
CA GLY A 123 3.83 2.21 0.33
C GLY A 123 3.71 0.70 0.47
N PHE A 124 2.88 0.23 1.39
CA PHE A 124 2.56 -1.18 1.48
C PHE A 124 1.78 -1.66 0.23
N GLY A 125 0.87 -0.81 -0.28
CA GLY A 125 0.19 -1.04 -1.55
C GLY A 125 1.14 -1.13 -2.73
N GLN A 126 2.17 -0.26 -2.79
CA GLN A 126 3.20 -0.30 -3.82
C GLN A 126 3.96 -1.63 -3.80
N ILE A 127 4.42 -2.08 -2.63
CA ILE A 127 5.13 -3.36 -2.44
C ILE A 127 4.23 -4.53 -2.86
N THR A 128 3.00 -4.56 -2.36
CA THR A 128 2.00 -5.61 -2.65
C THR A 128 1.65 -5.65 -4.14
N TYR A 129 1.47 -4.49 -4.78
CA TYR A 129 1.17 -4.37 -6.20
C TYR A 129 2.29 -4.96 -7.07
N PHE A 130 3.53 -4.59 -6.83
CA PHE A 130 4.65 -5.09 -7.64
C PHE A 130 4.91 -6.59 -7.42
N ALA A 131 4.78 -7.08 -6.18
CA ALA A 131 4.87 -8.51 -5.89
C ALA A 131 3.79 -9.32 -6.62
N GLY A 132 2.52 -8.87 -6.54
CA GLY A 132 1.41 -9.49 -7.24
C GLY A 132 1.57 -9.46 -8.76
N LEU A 133 2.03 -8.33 -9.30
CA LEU A 133 2.30 -8.18 -10.73
C LEU A 133 3.41 -9.12 -11.21
N ALA A 134 4.49 -9.26 -10.45
CA ALA A 134 5.58 -10.17 -10.76
C ALA A 134 5.11 -11.63 -10.75
N ALA A 135 4.39 -12.07 -9.71
CA ALA A 135 3.84 -13.41 -9.61
C ALA A 135 2.88 -13.71 -10.78
N LYS A 136 1.95 -12.81 -11.08
CA LYS A 136 1.02 -12.93 -12.20
C LYS A 136 1.73 -13.09 -13.55
N ASN A 137 2.86 -12.43 -13.73
CA ASN A 137 3.66 -12.48 -14.95
C ASN A 137 4.66 -13.63 -14.97
N GLY A 138 4.61 -14.54 -14.00
CA GLY A 138 5.34 -15.81 -14.00
C GLY A 138 6.71 -15.74 -13.33
N ALA A 139 6.94 -14.78 -12.43
CA ALA A 139 8.06 -14.84 -11.52
C ALA A 139 7.91 -16.04 -10.58
N THR A 140 9.01 -16.71 -10.30
CA THR A 140 9.06 -17.80 -9.32
C THR A 140 8.93 -17.27 -7.89
N TYR A 141 8.67 -18.17 -6.94
CA TYR A 141 8.64 -17.85 -5.51
C TYR A 141 9.90 -17.07 -5.06
N ASP A 142 11.08 -17.59 -5.42
CA ASP A 142 12.36 -16.99 -5.02
C ASP A 142 12.61 -15.63 -5.74
N GLU A 143 12.21 -15.50 -7.01
CA GLU A 143 12.30 -14.21 -7.72
C GLU A 143 11.38 -13.15 -7.12
N VAL A 144 10.19 -13.54 -6.62
CA VAL A 144 9.29 -12.62 -5.91
C VAL A 144 9.91 -12.21 -4.56
N LEU A 145 10.51 -13.13 -3.81
CA LEU A 145 11.20 -12.80 -2.56
C LEU A 145 12.39 -11.85 -2.78
N ASP A 146 13.17 -12.06 -3.83
CA ASP A 146 14.26 -11.16 -4.18
C ASP A 146 13.78 -9.76 -4.57
N LEU A 147 12.66 -9.68 -5.30
CA LEU A 147 12.01 -8.39 -5.62
C LEU A 147 11.50 -7.72 -4.34
N LEU A 148 10.87 -8.47 -3.44
CA LEU A 148 10.34 -7.95 -2.18
C LEU A 148 11.44 -7.37 -1.29
N LYS A 149 12.61 -8.00 -1.19
CA LYS A 149 13.76 -7.44 -0.46
C LYS A 149 14.13 -6.05 -0.99
N PHE A 150 14.21 -5.90 -2.31
CA PHE A 150 14.47 -4.60 -2.95
C PHE A 150 13.35 -3.59 -2.64
N LEU A 151 12.09 -3.98 -2.83
CA LEU A 151 10.95 -3.08 -2.65
C LEU A 151 10.85 -2.58 -1.19
N VAL A 152 11.00 -3.46 -0.21
CA VAL A 152 10.96 -3.09 1.22
C VAL A 152 12.05 -2.07 1.55
N GLU A 153 13.27 -2.27 1.07
CA GLU A 153 14.40 -1.36 1.30
C GLU A 153 14.21 0.00 0.61
N LYS A 154 13.69 0.00 -0.62
CA LYS A 154 13.67 1.19 -1.48
C LYS A 154 12.36 1.95 -1.49
N THR A 155 11.27 1.42 -0.93
CA THR A 155 10.02 2.15 -0.78
C THR A 155 10.15 3.25 0.27
N LYS A 156 9.81 4.48 -0.11
CA LYS A 156 9.80 5.65 0.76
C LYS A 156 8.42 6.28 0.77
N HIS A 157 8.06 6.88 1.90
CA HIS A 157 6.77 7.55 2.11
C HIS A 157 7.01 9.01 2.43
N ILE A 158 6.23 9.90 1.84
CA ILE A 158 6.14 11.31 2.24
C ILE A 158 4.67 11.69 2.21
N PHE A 159 4.11 12.08 3.36
CA PHE A 159 2.70 12.41 3.45
C PHE A 159 2.42 13.50 4.48
N THR A 160 1.24 14.06 4.45
CA THR A 160 0.75 15.02 5.45
C THR A 160 -0.67 14.68 5.86
N VAL A 161 -0.97 14.98 7.11
CA VAL A 161 -2.33 14.92 7.67
C VAL A 161 -2.72 16.30 8.17
N TYR A 162 -4.00 16.62 8.17
CA TYR A 162 -4.46 17.92 8.67
C TYR A 162 -4.57 17.96 10.20
N ASP A 163 -4.71 16.80 10.84
CA ASP A 163 -4.80 16.69 12.29
C ASP A 163 -4.01 15.47 12.78
N LEU A 164 -2.98 15.73 13.57
CA LEU A 164 -2.15 14.68 14.18
C LEU A 164 -2.86 13.91 15.31
N LYS A 165 -4.03 14.36 15.77
CA LYS A 165 -4.74 13.73 16.89
C LYS A 165 -5.00 12.26 16.66
N TYR A 166 -5.37 11.84 15.44
CA TYR A 166 -5.64 10.45 15.11
C TYR A 166 -4.38 9.56 15.25
N LEU A 167 -3.23 10.05 14.80
CA LEU A 167 -1.95 9.34 14.94
C LEU A 167 -1.53 9.23 16.41
N TYR A 168 -1.86 10.25 17.25
CA TYR A 168 -1.55 10.22 18.69
C TYR A 168 -2.47 9.32 19.48
N GLU A 169 -3.77 9.45 19.27
CA GLU A 169 -4.76 8.60 19.92
C GLU A 169 -4.56 7.14 19.52
N GLY A 170 -4.20 6.90 18.27
CA GLY A 170 -3.80 5.59 17.76
C GLY A 170 -2.44 5.08 18.28
N GLY A 171 -1.60 5.94 18.88
CA GLY A 171 -0.28 5.57 19.38
C GLY A 171 0.77 5.28 18.30
N ARG A 172 0.57 5.67 17.04
CA ARG A 172 1.49 5.43 15.90
C ARG A 172 2.48 6.56 15.65
N VAL A 173 2.36 7.65 16.41
CA VAL A 173 3.34 8.75 16.49
C VAL A 173 3.55 9.14 17.96
N SER A 174 4.77 9.49 18.33
CA SER A 174 5.10 9.93 19.69
C SER A 174 4.49 11.28 20.04
N ARG A 175 3.82 11.37 21.19
CA ARG A 175 3.22 12.61 21.73
C ARG A 175 4.24 13.72 21.99
N THR A 176 5.50 13.39 22.18
CA THR A 176 6.55 14.37 22.58
C THR A 176 6.83 15.42 21.51
N LYS A 177 6.51 15.16 20.24
CA LYS A 177 6.66 16.09 19.12
C LYS A 177 5.37 16.84 18.75
N ALA A 178 4.32 16.70 19.53
CA ALA A 178 2.92 17.01 19.19
C ALA A 178 2.40 18.38 19.57
N LYS A 179 3.17 19.26 20.13
CA LYS A 179 2.68 20.62 20.49
C LYS A 179 2.26 21.50 19.29
N ILE A 180 2.05 20.88 18.11
CA ILE A 180 1.80 21.57 16.83
C ILE A 180 0.32 21.64 16.49
N SER A 181 -0.54 20.91 17.17
CA SER A 181 -1.93 20.62 16.75
C SER A 181 -2.92 21.79 16.76
N ASN A 182 -2.54 22.99 17.19
CA ASN A 182 -3.49 24.11 17.34
C ASN A 182 -3.10 25.40 16.58
N VAL A 183 -2.12 25.35 15.68
CA VAL A 183 -1.76 26.52 14.89
C VAL A 183 -2.39 26.46 13.50
N LEU A 184 -3.24 27.42 13.20
CA LEU A 184 -3.98 27.52 11.95
C LEU A 184 -3.04 27.40 10.73
N ASN A 185 -3.41 26.51 9.80
CA ASN A 185 -2.74 26.32 8.50
C ASN A 185 -1.30 25.77 8.57
N ILE A 186 -0.98 25.03 9.62
CA ILE A 186 0.29 24.27 9.73
C ILE A 186 0.03 22.83 9.34
N LEU A 187 0.87 22.30 8.44
CA LEU A 187 0.85 20.92 7.97
C LEU A 187 2.15 20.22 8.35
N PRO A 188 2.08 19.09 9.10
CA PRO A 188 3.23 18.25 9.36
C PRO A 188 3.58 17.47 8.09
N ILE A 189 4.84 17.37 7.72
CA ILE A 189 5.32 16.40 6.75
C ILE A 189 5.85 15.20 7.53
N LEU A 190 5.28 14.06 7.22
CA LEU A 190 5.54 12.79 7.88
C LEU A 190 6.23 11.83 6.91
N GLU A 191 7.08 11.00 7.45
CA GLU A 191 7.77 9.92 6.74
C GLU A 191 7.70 8.64 7.57
N VAL A 192 8.15 7.52 6.98
CA VAL A 192 8.35 6.25 7.66
C VAL A 192 9.85 5.97 7.69
N ASP A 193 10.37 5.61 8.87
CA ASP A 193 11.78 5.29 9.08
C ASP A 193 12.12 3.84 8.65
N GLU A 194 13.38 3.47 8.80
CA GLU A 194 13.89 2.13 8.44
C GLU A 194 13.35 1.01 9.34
N GLU A 195 12.75 1.36 10.48
CA GLU A 195 12.09 0.44 11.40
C GLU A 195 10.57 0.38 11.16
N GLY A 196 10.10 1.03 10.08
CA GLY A 196 8.70 1.06 9.69
C GLY A 196 7.81 1.91 10.59
N ARG A 197 8.36 2.91 11.30
CA ARG A 197 7.64 3.81 12.22
C ARG A 197 7.41 5.16 11.60
N ILE A 198 6.24 5.75 11.85
CA ILE A 198 5.93 7.11 11.41
C ILE A 198 6.66 8.12 12.29
N TYR A 199 7.30 9.09 11.64
CA TYR A 199 7.92 10.21 12.34
C TYR A 199 7.62 11.56 11.67
N LEU A 200 7.65 12.61 12.46
CA LEU A 200 7.55 14.00 11.98
C LEU A 200 8.91 14.43 11.44
N SER A 201 8.98 14.66 10.15
CA SER A 201 10.21 15.11 9.47
C SER A 201 10.29 16.64 9.42
N GLU A 202 9.22 17.30 8.96
CA GLU A 202 9.19 18.74 8.73
C GLU A 202 7.84 19.35 9.12
N ILE A 203 7.81 20.66 9.23
CA ILE A 203 6.59 21.44 9.46
C ILE A 203 6.52 22.54 8.44
N VAL A 204 5.43 22.62 7.71
CA VAL A 204 5.22 23.65 6.69
C VAL A 204 3.94 24.44 6.93
N ARG A 205 3.87 25.66 6.40
CA ARG A 205 2.69 26.48 6.48
C ARG A 205 2.00 26.59 5.14
N GLY A 206 0.81 26.02 5.06
CA GLY A 206 -0.04 26.06 3.87
C GLY A 206 0.20 24.94 2.89
N LYS A 207 -0.89 24.51 2.23
CA LYS A 207 -1.00 23.35 1.36
C LYS A 207 0.00 23.40 0.17
N ASN A 208 0.13 24.55 -0.47
CA ASN A 208 1.06 24.69 -1.60
C ASN A 208 2.53 24.49 -1.21
N LYS A 209 2.89 24.91 0.01
CA LYS A 209 4.25 24.69 0.52
C LYS A 209 4.49 23.22 0.87
N SER A 210 3.46 22.48 1.33
CA SER A 210 3.62 21.05 1.60
C SER A 210 3.90 20.26 0.33
N TYR A 211 3.19 20.52 -0.77
CA TYR A 211 3.51 19.88 -2.06
C TYR A 211 4.93 20.18 -2.53
N LYS A 212 5.37 21.44 -2.41
CA LYS A 212 6.74 21.83 -2.79
C LYS A 212 7.76 21.07 -1.92
N LYS A 213 7.56 21.05 -0.61
CA LYS A 213 8.48 20.39 0.33
C LYS A 213 8.54 18.88 0.10
N MET A 214 7.41 18.23 -0.14
CA MET A 214 7.39 16.78 -0.48
C MET A 214 8.25 16.48 -1.70
N MET A 215 8.19 17.33 -2.73
CA MET A 215 9.02 17.16 -3.93
C MET A 215 10.51 17.41 -3.66
N GLU A 216 10.85 18.42 -2.86
CA GLU A 216 12.24 18.68 -2.45
C GLU A 216 12.82 17.47 -1.69
N MET A 217 12.05 16.92 -0.72
CA MET A 217 12.46 15.76 0.05
C MET A 217 12.57 14.49 -0.81
N MET A 218 11.69 14.32 -1.81
CA MET A 218 11.79 13.23 -2.78
C MET A 218 13.05 13.39 -3.65
N ASP A 219 13.30 14.59 -4.18
CA ASP A 219 14.47 14.90 -5.02
C ASP A 219 15.80 14.63 -4.26
N GLU A 220 15.84 14.89 -2.95
CA GLU A 220 17.00 14.63 -2.09
C GLU A 220 17.27 13.14 -1.83
N LYS A 221 16.25 12.29 -1.90
CA LYS A 221 16.28 10.88 -1.48
C LYS A 221 16.19 9.88 -2.62
N THR A 222 15.91 10.33 -3.84
CA THR A 222 15.77 9.43 -4.99
C THR A 222 16.91 9.58 -5.96
N SER A 223 17.38 8.42 -6.46
CA SER A 223 18.22 8.31 -7.65
C SER A 223 17.45 7.69 -8.83
N SER A 224 16.14 7.52 -8.69
CA SER A 224 15.26 7.02 -9.75
C SER A 224 15.19 8.01 -10.90
N ASP A 225 15.16 7.49 -12.12
CA ASP A 225 14.99 8.27 -13.36
C ASP A 225 13.51 8.58 -13.69
N GLY A 226 12.60 8.22 -12.80
CA GLY A 226 11.16 8.39 -12.99
C GLY A 226 10.48 7.31 -13.84
N SER A 227 11.21 6.28 -14.26
CA SER A 227 10.66 5.20 -15.10
C SER A 227 9.70 4.27 -14.36
N ASP A 228 9.81 4.20 -13.03
CA ASP A 228 8.97 3.38 -12.19
C ASP A 228 7.70 4.11 -11.74
N ARG A 229 6.67 3.35 -11.37
CA ARG A 229 5.38 3.89 -10.96
C ARG A 229 5.44 4.52 -9.58
N VAL A 230 4.93 5.73 -9.46
CA VAL A 230 4.69 6.42 -8.19
C VAL A 230 3.26 6.14 -7.72
N PHE A 231 3.08 6.07 -6.42
CA PHE A 231 1.79 5.78 -5.77
C PHE A 231 1.36 6.99 -4.92
N PRO A 232 0.58 7.92 -5.48
CA PRO A 232 -0.06 8.98 -4.70
C PRO A 232 -1.14 8.43 -3.78
N VAL A 233 -1.34 9.07 -2.62
CA VAL A 233 -2.38 8.71 -1.63
C VAL A 233 -3.24 9.90 -1.28
N TYR A 234 -4.55 9.64 -1.09
CA TYR A 234 -5.53 10.65 -0.70
C TYR A 234 -6.64 10.04 0.17
N ALA A 235 -7.39 10.91 0.83
CA ALA A 235 -8.69 10.58 1.41
C ALA A 235 -9.76 11.49 0.79
N ASP A 236 -10.96 10.92 0.53
CA ASP A 236 -12.20 11.57 0.09
C ASP A 236 -12.15 12.18 -1.33
N ASP A 237 -11.41 13.27 -1.53
CA ASP A 237 -11.36 13.97 -2.82
C ASP A 237 -9.99 13.81 -3.50
N ILE A 238 -9.96 13.03 -4.58
CA ILE A 238 -8.75 12.79 -5.38
C ILE A 238 -8.13 14.09 -5.95
N LYS A 239 -8.90 15.15 -6.13
CA LYS A 239 -8.40 16.46 -6.63
C LYS A 239 -7.35 17.08 -5.72
N VAL A 240 -7.25 16.61 -4.48
CA VAL A 240 -6.16 17.02 -3.59
C VAL A 240 -4.79 16.65 -4.17
N LEU A 241 -4.72 15.67 -5.06
CA LEU A 241 -3.50 15.20 -5.71
C LEU A 241 -3.10 16.01 -6.96
N ASP A 242 -4.00 16.79 -7.58
CA ASP A 242 -3.72 17.49 -8.84
C ASP A 242 -2.41 18.31 -8.79
N PRO A 243 -2.14 19.13 -7.74
CA PRO A 243 -0.89 19.88 -7.67
C PRO A 243 0.34 19.00 -7.45
N LEU A 244 0.17 17.84 -6.79
CA LEU A 244 1.25 16.87 -6.55
C LEU A 244 1.60 16.13 -7.84
N ILE A 245 0.61 15.62 -8.54
CA ILE A 245 0.76 14.92 -9.83
C ILE A 245 1.44 15.84 -10.84
N LYS A 246 0.96 17.09 -10.98
CA LYS A 246 1.60 18.05 -11.88
C LYS A 246 3.09 18.27 -11.56
N LYS A 247 3.46 18.33 -10.29
CA LYS A 247 4.88 18.47 -9.90
C LYS A 247 5.71 17.23 -10.18
N LEU A 248 5.11 16.05 -10.14
CA LEU A 248 5.74 14.79 -10.54
C LEU A 248 5.91 14.73 -12.07
N GLU A 249 4.89 15.12 -12.83
CA GLU A 249 4.96 15.21 -14.31
C GLU A 249 6.04 16.18 -14.76
N ASP A 250 6.17 17.35 -14.10
CA ASP A 250 7.23 18.33 -14.36
C ASP A 250 8.65 17.76 -14.10
N ARG A 251 8.76 16.61 -13.40
CA ARG A 251 10.01 15.85 -13.13
C ARG A 251 10.17 14.60 -14.00
N GLY A 252 9.27 14.40 -14.95
CA GLY A 252 9.33 13.27 -15.89
C GLY A 252 8.64 11.99 -15.42
N TYR A 253 7.96 11.99 -14.26
CA TYR A 253 7.14 10.86 -13.86
C TYR A 253 5.82 10.86 -14.63
N ASP A 254 5.47 9.75 -15.27
CA ASP A 254 4.27 9.60 -16.10
C ASP A 254 3.40 8.39 -15.71
N LYS A 255 3.81 7.63 -14.70
CA LYS A 255 3.11 6.41 -14.27
C LYS A 255 2.65 6.54 -12.82
N PHE A 256 1.35 6.62 -12.64
CA PHE A 256 0.74 6.76 -11.32
C PHE A 256 -0.26 5.63 -11.05
N LEU A 257 -0.39 5.25 -9.77
CA LEU A 257 -1.51 4.50 -9.24
C LEU A 257 -1.92 5.17 -7.93
N SER A 258 -2.93 6.03 -8.01
CA SER A 258 -3.44 6.74 -6.83
C SER A 258 -4.31 5.80 -5.99
N LEU A 259 -4.05 5.75 -4.68
CA LEU A 259 -4.78 4.92 -3.74
C LEU A 259 -5.60 5.80 -2.79
N GLU A 260 -6.87 5.45 -2.58
CA GLU A 260 -7.70 6.01 -1.54
C GLU A 260 -7.45 5.28 -0.22
N VAL A 261 -7.25 6.03 0.85
CA VAL A 261 -7.04 5.45 2.18
C VAL A 261 -8.27 4.67 2.64
N GLY A 262 -8.08 3.40 2.97
CA GLY A 262 -9.13 2.54 3.51
C GLY A 262 -9.36 2.74 5.01
N HIS A 263 -10.37 2.05 5.56
CA HIS A 263 -10.83 2.17 6.94
C HIS A 263 -9.71 1.98 7.96
N THR A 264 -8.87 0.95 7.77
CA THR A 264 -7.76 0.60 8.67
C THR A 264 -6.79 1.76 8.85
N ILE A 265 -6.40 2.39 7.76
CA ILE A 265 -5.44 3.48 7.78
C ILE A 265 -6.11 4.78 8.22
N ALA A 266 -7.32 5.08 7.70
CA ALA A 266 -8.08 6.27 8.08
C ALA A 266 -8.27 6.38 9.59
N ALA A 267 -8.57 5.28 10.29
CA ALA A 267 -8.70 5.24 11.75
C ALA A 267 -7.49 5.83 12.50
N HIS A 268 -6.31 5.81 11.88
CA HIS A 268 -5.05 6.30 12.48
C HIS A 268 -4.55 7.62 11.90
N VAL A 269 -4.83 7.94 10.63
CA VAL A 269 -4.32 9.16 9.99
C VAL A 269 -5.37 10.27 9.90
N GLY A 270 -6.64 9.93 10.10
CA GLY A 270 -7.74 10.86 9.96
C GLY A 270 -8.31 10.90 8.53
N PRO A 271 -9.38 11.71 8.35
CA PRO A 271 -10.13 11.78 7.09
C PRO A 271 -9.49 12.69 6.03
N ASP A 272 -8.37 13.34 6.34
CA ASP A 272 -7.76 14.35 5.48
C ASP A 272 -6.24 14.12 5.40
N ILE A 273 -5.83 13.32 4.43
CA ILE A 273 -4.43 12.96 4.13
C ILE A 273 -4.15 13.14 2.65
N PHE A 274 -2.93 13.52 2.31
CA PHE A 274 -2.38 13.35 0.97
C PHE A 274 -0.87 13.16 1.04
N GLY A 275 -0.32 12.51 0.03
CA GLY A 275 1.10 12.20 -0.06
C GLY A 275 1.41 11.24 -1.19
N LEU A 276 2.54 10.56 -1.08
CA LEU A 276 2.96 9.56 -2.04
C LEU A 276 3.89 8.51 -1.42
N ALA A 277 3.94 7.36 -2.06
CA ALA A 277 5.06 6.43 -1.96
C ALA A 277 5.79 6.35 -3.30
N TYR A 278 7.10 6.19 -3.23
CA TYR A 278 7.99 6.11 -4.39
C TYR A 278 9.16 5.18 -4.08
N LEU A 279 9.85 4.75 -5.12
CA LEU A 279 11.11 4.01 -4.97
C LEU A 279 12.29 4.99 -5.00
N SER A 280 13.20 4.87 -4.02
CA SER A 280 14.41 5.69 -3.99
C SER A 280 15.43 5.30 -5.05
N GLU A 281 15.32 4.13 -5.64
CA GLU A 281 16.12 3.63 -6.76
C GLU A 281 15.23 2.93 -7.78
N ASN A 282 15.68 2.87 -9.04
CA ASN A 282 14.95 2.14 -10.07
C ASN A 282 14.92 0.63 -9.79
N ILE A 283 13.80 0.01 -10.14
CA ILE A 283 13.69 -1.44 -10.07
C ILE A 283 14.78 -2.08 -10.96
N PRO A 284 15.57 -3.04 -10.42
CA PRO A 284 16.62 -3.72 -11.15
C PRO A 284 16.12 -4.37 -12.45
N GLU A 285 16.94 -4.28 -13.51
CA GLU A 285 16.59 -4.75 -14.85
C GLU A 285 16.10 -6.21 -14.89
N LYS A 286 16.68 -7.07 -14.03
CA LYS A 286 16.28 -8.49 -13.92
C LYS A 286 14.80 -8.70 -13.59
N PHE A 287 14.15 -7.71 -12.96
CA PHE A 287 12.72 -7.77 -12.59
C PHE A 287 11.80 -7.08 -13.59
N LYS A 288 12.31 -6.15 -14.42
CA LYS A 288 11.48 -5.38 -15.37
C LYS A 288 10.66 -6.25 -16.30
N LYS A 289 11.19 -7.42 -16.71
CA LYS A 289 10.48 -8.41 -17.54
C LYS A 289 9.14 -8.89 -16.93
N TYR A 290 8.98 -8.77 -15.60
CA TYR A 290 7.76 -9.13 -14.90
C TYR A 290 6.83 -7.95 -14.65
N LEU A 291 7.35 -6.72 -14.71
CA LEU A 291 6.63 -5.51 -14.31
C LEU A 291 6.20 -4.66 -15.51
N ASP A 292 6.65 -5.01 -16.73
CA ASP A 292 6.28 -4.29 -17.95
C ASP A 292 4.89 -4.70 -18.44
N TRP A 293 3.96 -3.76 -18.39
CA TRP A 293 2.58 -3.92 -18.86
C TRP A 293 2.49 -4.25 -20.36
N LEU A 294 3.48 -3.83 -21.14
CA LEU A 294 3.55 -4.09 -22.59
C LEU A 294 3.77 -5.57 -22.88
N ILE A 295 4.58 -6.24 -22.06
CA ILE A 295 4.85 -7.69 -22.17
C ILE A 295 3.58 -8.49 -21.89
N LEU A 296 2.75 -8.04 -20.94
CA LEU A 296 1.45 -8.65 -20.67
C LEU A 296 0.52 -8.57 -21.89
N LYS A 297 0.45 -7.40 -22.54
CA LYS A 297 -0.32 -7.22 -23.79
C LYS A 297 0.18 -8.16 -24.90
N LEU A 298 1.48 -8.31 -25.07
CA LEU A 298 2.06 -9.17 -26.10
C LEU A 298 1.85 -10.67 -25.82
N LYS A 299 1.90 -11.10 -24.55
CA LYS A 299 1.61 -12.49 -24.16
C LYS A 299 0.13 -12.85 -24.36
N ILE A 300 -0.78 -11.92 -24.06
CA ILE A 300 -2.22 -12.09 -24.31
C ILE A 300 -2.48 -12.17 -25.83
N HIS A 301 -1.81 -11.34 -26.63
CA HIS A 301 -1.93 -11.38 -28.09
C HIS A 301 -1.45 -12.71 -28.70
N LYS A 302 -0.34 -13.25 -28.23
CA LYS A 302 0.15 -14.57 -28.65
C LYS A 302 -0.77 -15.73 -28.25
N LYS A 303 -1.50 -15.60 -27.13
CA LYS A 303 -2.40 -16.66 -26.62
C LYS A 303 -3.78 -16.66 -27.30
N LEU A 304 -4.24 -15.51 -27.82
CA LEU A 304 -5.56 -15.33 -28.43
C LEU A 304 -5.58 -15.46 -29.99
N GLY A 305 -4.41 -15.58 -30.64
CA GLY A 305 -4.33 -15.71 -32.09
C GLY A 305 -4.86 -14.48 -32.84
N SER A 306 -4.95 -14.55 -34.17
CA SER A 306 -5.30 -13.45 -35.08
C SER A 306 -6.73 -12.87 -34.98
N HIS A 307 -7.57 -13.39 -34.07
CA HIS A 307 -8.93 -12.86 -33.83
C HIS A 307 -8.96 -11.68 -32.83
N ALA A 308 -7.83 -11.27 -32.30
CA ALA A 308 -7.72 -10.25 -31.25
C ALA A 308 -7.79 -8.80 -31.73
N THR A 309 -7.75 -8.52 -33.03
CA THR A 309 -7.76 -7.15 -33.57
C THR A 309 -9.04 -6.36 -33.27
N SER A 310 -10.19 -7.05 -33.13
CA SER A 310 -11.47 -6.42 -32.78
C SER A 310 -11.56 -6.07 -31.28
N PHE A 311 -10.93 -6.86 -30.41
CA PHE A 311 -10.91 -6.63 -28.96
C PHE A 311 -9.97 -5.47 -28.57
N PHE A 312 -8.92 -5.24 -29.34
CA PHE A 312 -7.95 -4.15 -29.07
C PHE A 312 -8.52 -2.76 -29.32
N ASN A 313 -9.43 -2.61 -30.28
CA ASN A 313 -10.13 -1.33 -30.50
C ASN A 313 -11.09 -0.99 -29.36
N VAL A 314 -11.65 -1.99 -28.65
CA VAL A 314 -12.50 -1.80 -27.47
C VAL A 314 -11.66 -1.43 -26.25
N LEU A 315 -10.48 -2.03 -26.05
CA LEU A 315 -9.58 -1.72 -24.92
C LEU A 315 -8.89 -0.36 -25.07
N ASN A 316 -8.57 0.10 -26.28
CA ASN A 316 -8.11 1.47 -26.51
C ASN A 316 -9.22 2.50 -26.25
N PHE A 317 -10.49 2.15 -26.45
CA PHE A 317 -11.63 3.01 -26.10
C PHE A 317 -11.83 3.12 -24.59
N TYR A 318 -11.56 2.06 -23.82
CA TYR A 318 -11.61 2.09 -22.35
C TYR A 318 -10.44 2.85 -21.72
N ASN A 319 -9.25 2.87 -22.34
CA ASN A 319 -8.13 3.67 -21.85
C ASN A 319 -8.27 5.17 -22.17
N LEU A 320 -9.16 5.56 -23.10
CA LEU A 320 -9.51 6.97 -23.38
C LEU A 320 -10.64 7.50 -22.47
N MET A 321 -11.29 6.63 -21.68
CA MET A 321 -12.35 7.02 -20.72
C MET A 321 -11.87 6.96 -19.25
N LEU A 322 -10.58 6.74 -19.01
CA LEU A 322 -9.98 6.72 -17.65
C LEU A 322 -8.95 7.87 -17.47
N PHE A 323 -9.16 8.97 -18.20
CA PHE A 323 -8.56 10.28 -17.92
C PHE A 323 -9.62 11.18 -17.29
#